data_a204e4ff94107b010ba85d0d8bbbe707
#
_entry.id   a204e4ff94107b010ba85d0d8bbbe707
#
_cell.length_a   1.000
_cell.length_b   1.000
_cell.length_c   1.000
_cell.angle_alpha   90.00
_cell.angle_beta   90.00
_cell.angle_gamma   90.00
#
_symmetry.space_group_name_H-M   'P 1'
#
loop_
_entity.id
_entity.type
_entity.pdbx_description
1 polymer ?
#
loop_
_entity_poly.entity_id
_entity_poly.type
_entity_poly.pdbx_seq_one_letter_code
_entity_poly.pdbx_strand_id
1 'polypeptide(L)'
;KTIISPNSFRRDWKSAALRKDKQIYNYTIGTTKYTYDATSDKALSTTHIDYQYDDLNLLAVHHALLLTGMAPCDVEVIVTLPITQFYNPDDCQRNESRIEAKRRNLMRDISLNKGELFRIADVQVMPESLPAALSHLLNSNVTEFTKSLVIDCGGTTLDMGVIVGEFDDVSAIYGNNEIGVAMVTDATRKLLAAADSDSSYLVANEL
;
A
#
# COMPACT_ATOMS: atom_id res chain seq x y z
N LYS A 1 6.17 6.63 15.73
CA LYS A 1 7.36 6.23 14.95
C LYS A 1 6.91 5.89 13.53
N THR A 2 7.50 6.50 12.52
CA THR A 2 7.27 6.16 11.11
C THR A 2 8.24 5.06 10.68
N ILE A 3 7.76 4.08 9.92
CA ILE A 3 8.55 2.99 9.35
C ILE A 3 8.24 2.94 7.86
N ILE A 4 9.30 2.84 7.06
CA ILE A 4 9.19 2.61 5.61
C ILE A 4 9.63 1.17 5.36
N SER A 5 8.75 0.39 4.75
CA SER A 5 8.98 -1.00 4.37
C SER A 5 8.74 -1.13 2.86
N PRO A 6 9.80 -1.29 2.05
CA PRO A 6 9.62 -1.57 0.62
C PRO A 6 8.86 -2.87 0.40
N ASN A 7 7.97 -2.89 -0.59
CA ASN A 7 7.28 -4.11 -1.03
C ASN A 7 8.19 -4.95 -1.93
N SER A 8 9.12 -5.68 -1.32
CA SER A 8 10.09 -6.48 -2.05
C SER A 8 10.03 -7.95 -1.63
N PHE A 9 8.96 -8.61 -2.06
CA PHE A 9 8.76 -10.04 -1.83
C PHE A 9 8.99 -10.84 -3.11
N ARG A 10 9.60 -12.01 -2.97
CA ARG A 10 9.77 -12.97 -4.05
C ARG A 10 9.20 -14.32 -3.68
N ARG A 11 8.89 -15.13 -4.67
CA ARG A 11 8.51 -16.55 -4.48
C ARG A 11 9.68 -17.34 -3.94
N ASP A 12 9.35 -18.42 -3.22
CA ASP A 12 10.23 -19.38 -2.58
C ASP A 12 11.07 -18.83 -1.42
N TRP A 13 11.50 -19.76 -0.58
CA TRP A 13 12.33 -19.42 0.56
C TRP A 13 13.80 -19.23 0.16
N LYS A 14 14.43 -18.22 0.71
CA LYS A 14 15.88 -18.09 0.69
C LYS A 14 16.48 -18.99 1.75
N SER A 15 17.40 -19.89 1.35
CA SER A 15 17.88 -20.98 2.20
C SER A 15 18.91 -20.53 3.24
N ALA A 16 19.75 -19.54 2.95
CA ALA A 16 20.77 -19.04 3.87
C ALA A 16 21.19 -17.61 3.55
N ALA A 17 21.52 -16.83 4.60
CA ALA A 17 22.35 -15.67 4.45
C ALA A 17 23.81 -16.09 4.62
N LEU A 18 24.70 -15.56 3.79
CA LEU A 18 26.14 -15.75 3.96
C LEU A 18 26.65 -15.10 5.28
N ARG A 19 25.97 -14.07 5.72
CA ARG A 19 26.20 -13.42 7.01
C ARG A 19 25.27 -13.96 8.07
N LYS A 20 25.82 -14.47 9.17
CA LYS A 20 25.07 -15.07 10.28
C LYS A 20 24.17 -14.09 11.05
N ASP A 21 24.49 -12.81 10.97
CA ASP A 21 23.78 -11.71 11.63
C ASP A 21 22.58 -11.15 10.80
N LYS A 22 22.45 -11.59 9.55
CA LYS A 22 21.36 -11.16 8.69
C LYS A 22 20.11 -12.03 8.89
N GLN A 23 19.05 -11.45 9.44
CA GLN A 23 17.75 -12.11 9.54
C GLN A 23 17.15 -12.32 8.16
N ILE A 24 16.65 -13.52 7.90
CA ILE A 24 15.91 -13.88 6.68
C ILE A 24 14.44 -14.03 7.08
N TYR A 25 13.58 -13.26 6.44
CA TYR A 25 12.14 -13.31 6.64
C TYR A 25 11.52 -14.18 5.55
N ASN A 26 11.29 -15.44 5.89
CA ASN A 26 10.62 -16.41 5.04
C ASN A 26 9.21 -16.65 5.56
N TYR A 27 8.23 -16.41 4.71
CA TYR A 27 6.80 -16.51 5.04
C TYR A 27 6.15 -17.69 4.34
N THR A 28 5.06 -18.17 4.91
CA THR A 28 4.17 -19.15 4.26
C THR A 28 2.74 -18.71 4.41
N ILE A 29 1.98 -18.69 3.31
CA ILE A 29 0.53 -18.46 3.26
C ILE A 29 -0.07 -19.68 2.55
N GLY A 30 -0.87 -20.47 3.29
CA GLY A 30 -1.32 -21.77 2.80
C GLY A 30 -0.14 -22.67 2.44
N THR A 31 0.03 -23.00 1.16
CA THR A 31 1.16 -23.79 0.64
C THR A 31 2.23 -22.95 -0.04
N THR A 32 1.99 -21.67 -0.21
CA THR A 32 2.87 -20.77 -0.96
C THR A 32 3.94 -20.16 -0.06
N LYS A 33 5.17 -20.19 -0.53
CA LYS A 33 6.35 -19.68 0.16
C LYS A 33 6.81 -18.35 -0.42
N TYR A 34 7.20 -17.44 0.46
CA TYR A 34 7.70 -16.11 0.10
C TYR A 34 8.93 -15.75 0.92
N THR A 35 9.80 -14.93 0.38
CA THR A 35 10.92 -14.30 1.11
C THR A 35 10.87 -12.79 0.89
N TYR A 36 11.03 -12.04 1.97
CA TYR A 36 11.35 -10.61 1.87
C TYR A 36 12.82 -10.44 1.51
N ASP A 37 13.09 -9.70 0.43
CA ASP A 37 14.44 -9.41 -0.05
C ASP A 37 14.47 -8.01 -0.68
N ALA A 38 14.87 -7.00 0.10
CA ALA A 38 14.82 -5.59 -0.28
C ALA A 38 15.64 -5.24 -1.55
N THR A 39 16.56 -6.12 -1.95
CA THR A 39 17.44 -5.92 -3.11
C THR A 39 17.20 -6.93 -4.23
N SER A 40 16.05 -7.62 -4.22
CA SER A 40 15.77 -8.67 -5.18
C SER A 40 15.40 -8.11 -6.55
N ASP A 41 16.08 -8.56 -7.57
CA ASP A 41 15.70 -8.42 -8.99
C ASP A 41 14.47 -9.27 -9.39
N LYS A 42 14.06 -10.19 -8.49
CA LYS A 42 12.91 -11.10 -8.66
C LYS A 42 11.72 -10.71 -7.78
N ALA A 43 11.67 -9.47 -7.32
CA ALA A 43 10.54 -8.98 -6.55
C ALA A 43 9.26 -9.03 -7.39
N LEU A 44 8.19 -9.51 -6.76
CA LEU A 44 6.88 -9.56 -7.40
C LEU A 44 6.30 -8.15 -7.52
N SER A 45 5.66 -7.87 -8.65
CA SER A 45 5.01 -6.59 -8.87
C SER A 45 3.82 -6.39 -7.94
N THR A 46 3.67 -5.19 -7.40
CA THR A 46 2.54 -4.75 -6.58
C THR A 46 1.71 -3.65 -7.27
N THR A 47 1.99 -3.38 -8.54
CA THR A 47 1.38 -2.30 -9.32
C THR A 47 0.10 -2.73 -10.04
N HIS A 48 -0.72 -3.58 -9.42
CA HIS A 48 -1.99 -4.04 -9.96
C HIS A 48 -3.12 -3.83 -8.95
N ILE A 49 -4.33 -3.61 -9.47
CA ILE A 49 -5.49 -3.22 -8.66
C ILE A 49 -5.86 -4.27 -7.58
N ASP A 50 -5.62 -5.56 -7.86
CA ASP A 50 -5.94 -6.65 -6.95
C ASP A 50 -4.91 -6.84 -5.83
N TYR A 51 -3.78 -6.09 -5.85
CA TYR A 51 -2.77 -6.09 -4.79
C TYR A 51 -3.38 -5.96 -3.40
N GLN A 52 -4.41 -5.15 -3.27
CA GLN A 52 -5.08 -4.88 -1.99
C GLN A 52 -5.69 -6.13 -1.34
N TYR A 53 -5.92 -7.19 -2.13
CA TYR A 53 -6.64 -8.41 -1.74
C TYR A 53 -5.80 -9.68 -1.87
N ASP A 54 -4.52 -9.54 -2.20
CA ASP A 54 -3.63 -10.66 -2.46
C ASP A 54 -2.64 -10.95 -1.31
N ASP A 55 -1.81 -11.98 -1.50
CA ASP A 55 -0.79 -12.40 -0.55
C ASP A 55 0.25 -11.32 -0.29
N LEU A 56 0.61 -10.52 -1.30
CA LEU A 56 1.67 -9.50 -1.16
C LEU A 56 1.26 -8.40 -0.19
N ASN A 57 -0.02 -8.03 -0.18
CA ASN A 57 -0.53 -7.05 0.76
C ASN A 57 -0.55 -7.60 2.20
N LEU A 58 -0.94 -8.84 2.40
CA LEU A 58 -0.87 -9.52 3.69
C LEU A 58 0.59 -9.57 4.21
N LEU A 59 1.52 -9.95 3.34
CA LEU A 59 2.96 -10.00 3.63
C LEU A 59 3.50 -8.61 4.01
N ALA A 60 3.12 -7.58 3.28
CA ALA A 60 3.58 -6.21 3.51
C ALA A 60 3.17 -5.70 4.89
N VAL A 61 1.91 -5.93 5.30
CA VAL A 61 1.43 -5.51 6.62
C VAL A 61 2.16 -6.25 7.74
N HIS A 62 2.27 -7.58 7.67
CA HIS A 62 2.98 -8.35 8.69
C HIS A 62 4.47 -8.02 8.73
N HIS A 63 5.11 -7.78 7.59
CA HIS A 63 6.52 -7.39 7.56
C HIS A 63 6.72 -5.99 8.17
N ALA A 64 5.86 -5.03 7.86
CA ALA A 64 5.90 -3.70 8.48
C ALA A 64 5.73 -3.76 10.00
N LEU A 65 4.83 -4.60 10.51
CA LEU A 65 4.66 -4.83 11.94
C LEU A 65 5.95 -5.36 12.58
N LEU A 66 6.64 -6.32 11.96
CA LEU A 66 7.93 -6.83 12.46
C LEU A 66 9.00 -5.74 12.51
N LEU A 67 9.03 -4.84 11.52
CA LEU A 67 9.99 -3.73 11.49
C LEU A 67 9.75 -2.67 12.58
N THR A 68 8.62 -2.71 13.29
CA THR A 68 8.39 -1.84 14.46
C THR A 68 9.40 -2.10 15.56
N GLY A 69 9.90 -3.32 15.64
CA GLY A 69 10.76 -3.80 16.73
C GLY A 69 10.01 -4.09 18.05
N MET A 70 8.68 -4.05 18.02
CA MET A 70 7.85 -4.48 19.16
C MET A 70 7.84 -6.01 19.23
N ALA A 71 7.66 -6.54 20.43
CA ALA A 71 7.39 -7.96 20.58
C ALA A 71 6.03 -8.32 19.97
N PRO A 72 5.91 -9.46 19.26
CA PRO A 72 4.64 -9.92 18.72
C PRO A 72 3.54 -9.99 19.79
N CYS A 73 2.39 -9.45 19.46
CA CYS A 73 1.20 -9.41 20.31
C CYS A 73 -0.05 -9.32 19.44
N ASP A 74 -1.22 -9.26 20.06
CA ASP A 74 -2.45 -8.92 19.38
C ASP A 74 -2.45 -7.45 19.02
N VAL A 75 -2.82 -7.14 17.77
CA VAL A 75 -2.88 -5.77 17.27
C VAL A 75 -4.17 -5.51 16.51
N GLU A 76 -4.63 -4.29 16.58
CA GLU A 76 -5.61 -3.73 15.67
C GLU A 76 -4.87 -2.87 14.65
N VAL A 77 -5.22 -2.96 13.38
CA VAL A 77 -4.56 -2.22 12.32
C VAL A 77 -5.54 -1.35 11.56
N ILE A 78 -5.11 -0.15 11.22
CA ILE A 78 -5.82 0.71 10.28
C ILE A 78 -5.07 0.65 8.96
N VAL A 79 -5.78 0.32 7.89
CA VAL A 79 -5.24 0.20 6.53
C VAL A 79 -6.07 1.01 5.56
N THR A 80 -5.55 1.26 4.39
CA THR A 80 -6.24 2.06 3.38
C THR A 80 -6.60 1.26 2.13
N LEU A 81 -7.59 1.76 1.41
CA LEU A 81 -7.94 1.37 0.05
C LEU A 81 -7.93 2.61 -0.85
N PRO A 82 -7.55 2.46 -2.14
CA PRO A 82 -7.76 3.50 -3.13
C PRO A 82 -9.18 4.04 -3.09
N ILE A 83 -9.33 5.34 -3.33
CA ILE A 83 -10.61 6.03 -3.12
C ILE A 83 -11.75 5.39 -3.92
N THR A 84 -11.49 4.96 -5.16
CA THR A 84 -12.45 4.29 -6.05
C THR A 84 -12.74 2.83 -5.70
N GLN A 85 -12.02 2.27 -4.73
CA GLN A 85 -12.31 0.95 -4.18
C GLN A 85 -13.03 1.06 -2.82
N PHE A 86 -12.74 2.12 -2.06
CA PHE A 86 -13.42 2.39 -0.80
C PHE A 86 -14.84 2.93 -1.00
N TYR A 87 -15.04 3.80 -2.01
CA TYR A 87 -16.35 4.33 -2.38
C TYR A 87 -16.78 3.78 -3.75
N ASN A 88 -18.08 3.70 -3.96
CA ASN A 88 -18.66 3.44 -5.27
C ASN A 88 -18.62 4.75 -6.10
N PRO A 89 -18.06 4.75 -7.30
CA PRO A 89 -17.97 5.97 -8.13
C PRO A 89 -19.30 6.59 -8.50
N ASP A 90 -20.38 5.78 -8.56
CA ASP A 90 -21.69 6.23 -9.05
C ASP A 90 -22.49 7.02 -7.98
N ASP A 91 -22.33 6.69 -6.70
CA ASP A 91 -23.13 7.23 -5.62
C ASP A 91 -22.32 7.75 -4.43
N CYS A 92 -20.98 7.65 -4.48
CA CYS A 92 -20.05 7.99 -3.40
C CYS A 92 -20.33 7.25 -2.06
N GLN A 93 -21.13 6.18 -2.09
CA GLN A 93 -21.36 5.38 -0.90
C GLN A 93 -20.21 4.40 -0.67
N ARG A 94 -19.99 4.01 0.59
CA ARG A 94 -18.95 3.06 0.95
C ARG A 94 -19.17 1.72 0.25
N ASN A 95 -18.12 1.18 -0.35
CA ASN A 95 -18.12 -0.13 -0.98
C ASN A 95 -17.83 -1.21 0.07
N GLU A 96 -18.86 -1.59 0.83
CA GLU A 96 -18.73 -2.55 1.93
C GLU A 96 -18.16 -3.90 1.45
N SER A 97 -18.44 -4.32 0.21
CA SER A 97 -17.90 -5.55 -0.36
C SER A 97 -16.37 -5.52 -0.50
N ARG A 98 -15.81 -4.42 -0.98
CA ARG A 98 -14.36 -4.22 -1.12
C ARG A 98 -13.68 -4.04 0.23
N ILE A 99 -14.31 -3.27 1.13
CA ILE A 99 -13.83 -3.08 2.50
C ILE A 99 -13.73 -4.43 3.21
N GLU A 100 -14.76 -5.25 3.16
CA GLU A 100 -14.78 -6.56 3.80
C GLU A 100 -13.81 -7.55 3.14
N ALA A 101 -13.62 -7.48 1.81
CA ALA A 101 -12.59 -8.27 1.12
C ALA A 101 -11.18 -7.94 1.62
N LYS A 102 -10.89 -6.64 1.84
CA LYS A 102 -9.61 -6.19 2.41
C LYS A 102 -9.42 -6.70 3.84
N ARG A 103 -10.42 -6.57 4.70
CA ARG A 103 -10.39 -7.08 6.07
C ARG A 103 -10.11 -8.58 6.10
N ARG A 104 -10.87 -9.36 5.34
CA ARG A 104 -10.68 -10.82 5.26
C ARG A 104 -9.31 -11.20 4.74
N ASN A 105 -8.76 -10.46 3.78
CA ASN A 105 -7.41 -10.72 3.28
C ASN A 105 -6.36 -10.61 4.38
N LEU A 106 -6.42 -9.56 5.21
CA LEU A 106 -5.43 -9.30 6.25
C LEU A 106 -5.59 -10.16 7.49
N MET A 107 -6.74 -10.79 7.68
CA MET A 107 -7.00 -11.71 8.78
C MET A 107 -6.72 -13.19 8.41
N ARG A 108 -6.16 -13.46 7.23
CA ARG A 108 -5.77 -14.81 6.82
C ARG A 108 -4.56 -15.32 7.61
N ASP A 109 -4.47 -16.65 7.72
CA ASP A 109 -3.33 -17.30 8.34
C ASP A 109 -2.04 -17.09 7.54
N ILE A 110 -0.99 -16.70 8.25
CA ILE A 110 0.36 -16.53 7.74
C ILE A 110 1.35 -17.03 8.80
N SER A 111 2.45 -17.60 8.37
CA SER A 111 3.50 -18.03 9.29
C SER A 111 4.88 -17.55 8.85
N LEU A 112 5.76 -17.35 9.83
CA LEU A 112 7.17 -17.04 9.64
C LEU A 112 7.98 -18.32 9.96
N ASN A 113 8.99 -18.64 9.15
CA ASN A 113 9.78 -19.87 9.37
C ASN A 113 10.65 -19.82 10.64
N LYS A 114 11.01 -18.63 11.10
CA LYS A 114 11.77 -18.40 12.34
C LYS A 114 11.25 -17.16 13.05
N GLY A 115 10.73 -17.36 14.26
CA GLY A 115 10.14 -16.29 15.06
C GLY A 115 8.62 -16.33 15.05
N GLU A 116 8.04 -15.33 15.67
CA GLU A 116 6.61 -15.15 15.83
C GLU A 116 6.12 -13.95 15.02
N LEU A 117 4.85 -13.96 14.64
CA LEU A 117 4.17 -12.85 14.00
C LEU A 117 3.16 -12.22 14.96
N PHE A 118 2.83 -10.97 14.70
CA PHE A 118 1.68 -10.33 15.33
C PHE A 118 0.39 -11.04 14.92
N ARG A 119 -0.56 -11.14 15.83
CA ARG A 119 -1.92 -11.56 15.49
C ARG A 119 -2.77 -10.32 15.23
N ILE A 120 -3.25 -10.17 14.01
CA ILE A 120 -4.19 -9.10 13.66
C ILE A 120 -5.55 -9.49 14.23
N ALA A 121 -5.97 -8.78 15.28
CA ALA A 121 -7.23 -9.03 15.98
C ALA A 121 -8.41 -8.32 15.32
N ASP A 122 -8.17 -7.12 14.76
CA ASP A 122 -9.14 -6.37 13.97
C ASP A 122 -8.47 -5.52 12.91
N VAL A 123 -9.23 -5.20 11.85
CA VAL A 123 -8.79 -4.38 10.72
C VAL A 123 -9.83 -3.30 10.47
N GLN A 124 -9.45 -2.04 10.65
CA GLN A 124 -10.21 -0.90 10.19
C GLN A 124 -9.71 -0.48 8.80
N VAL A 125 -10.63 -0.28 7.86
CA VAL A 125 -10.28 0.17 6.51
C VAL A 125 -10.75 1.60 6.32
N MET A 126 -9.86 2.45 5.80
CA MET A 126 -10.10 3.87 5.51
C MET A 126 -9.83 4.14 4.02
N PRO A 127 -10.41 5.18 3.43
CA PRO A 127 -10.01 5.59 2.09
C PRO A 127 -8.58 6.16 2.11
N GLU A 128 -7.84 5.98 1.03
CA GLU A 128 -6.58 6.71 0.81
C GLU A 128 -6.87 8.20 0.64
N SER A 129 -5.86 9.05 0.88
CA SER A 129 -5.83 10.48 0.60
C SER A 129 -6.74 11.36 1.46
N LEU A 130 -8.04 11.06 1.54
CA LEU A 130 -9.01 11.94 2.22
C LEU A 130 -8.71 12.14 3.71
N PRO A 131 -8.39 11.11 4.51
CA PRO A 131 -8.07 11.29 5.93
C PRO A 131 -6.86 12.19 6.18
N ALA A 132 -5.94 12.30 5.23
CA ALA A 132 -4.79 13.19 5.35
C ALA A 132 -5.19 14.68 5.37
N ALA A 133 -6.32 15.03 4.75
CA ALA A 133 -6.85 16.39 4.77
C ALA A 133 -7.53 16.76 6.09
N LEU A 134 -7.94 15.79 6.91
CA LEU A 134 -8.73 16.02 8.12
C LEU A 134 -8.05 17.00 9.08
N SER A 135 -6.76 16.81 9.34
CA SER A 135 -6.02 17.71 10.24
C SER A 135 -5.99 19.16 9.73
N HIS A 136 -5.93 19.35 8.41
CA HIS A 136 -5.99 20.68 7.80
C HIS A 136 -7.39 21.28 7.92
N LEU A 137 -8.43 20.53 7.62
CA LEU A 137 -9.81 20.98 7.66
C LEU A 137 -10.24 21.38 9.07
N LEU A 138 -9.91 20.56 10.09
CA LEU A 138 -10.20 20.86 11.50
C LEU A 138 -9.50 22.12 12.04
N ASN A 139 -8.39 22.53 11.43
CA ASN A 139 -7.67 23.75 11.78
C ASN A 139 -7.96 24.93 10.85
N SER A 140 -8.86 24.76 9.90
CA SER A 140 -9.27 25.79 8.95
C SER A 140 -10.68 26.29 9.29
N ASN A 141 -10.99 27.53 8.91
CA ASN A 141 -12.34 28.09 9.08
C ASN A 141 -13.27 27.56 7.98
N VAL A 142 -13.52 26.24 7.96
CA VAL A 142 -14.49 25.63 7.05
C VAL A 142 -15.90 25.74 7.63
N THR A 143 -16.88 25.81 6.74
CA THR A 143 -18.30 25.80 7.09
C THR A 143 -18.96 24.58 6.46
N GLU A 144 -20.17 24.25 6.86
CA GLU A 144 -20.96 23.15 6.28
C GLU A 144 -21.13 23.24 4.75
N PHE A 145 -20.99 24.46 4.17
CA PHE A 145 -21.07 24.70 2.72
C PHE A 145 -19.71 24.68 2.02
N THR A 146 -18.62 24.60 2.76
CA THR A 146 -17.27 24.59 2.19
C THR A 146 -17.03 23.26 1.46
N LYS A 147 -16.52 23.35 0.21
CA LYS A 147 -16.10 22.19 -0.56
C LYS A 147 -14.59 22.20 -0.71
N SER A 148 -13.95 21.16 -0.25
CA SER A 148 -12.49 20.99 -0.32
C SER A 148 -12.13 19.88 -1.29
N LEU A 149 -11.35 20.22 -2.32
CA LEU A 149 -10.81 19.21 -3.25
C LEU A 149 -9.49 18.68 -2.72
N VAL A 150 -9.42 17.38 -2.53
CA VAL A 150 -8.19 16.65 -2.22
C VAL A 150 -7.70 15.98 -3.49
N ILE A 151 -6.44 16.21 -3.84
CA ILE A 151 -5.77 15.58 -4.99
C ILE A 151 -4.55 14.85 -4.46
N ASP A 152 -4.48 13.56 -4.74
CA ASP A 152 -3.34 12.69 -4.42
C ASP A 152 -2.78 12.10 -5.71
N CYS A 153 -1.56 12.52 -6.06
CA CYS A 153 -0.82 11.97 -7.18
C CYS A 153 0.19 10.95 -6.64
N GLY A 154 -0.25 9.71 -6.59
CA GLY A 154 0.54 8.58 -6.10
C GLY A 154 1.58 8.07 -7.11
N GLY A 155 2.22 6.96 -6.76
CA GLY A 155 3.20 6.30 -7.64
C GLY A 155 2.60 5.79 -8.95
N THR A 156 1.41 5.19 -8.88
CA THR A 156 0.73 4.55 -10.01
C THR A 156 -0.69 5.05 -10.20
N THR A 157 -1.24 5.80 -9.25
CA THR A 157 -2.64 6.25 -9.25
C THR A 157 -2.74 7.75 -9.04
N LEU A 158 -3.79 8.35 -9.60
CA LEU A 158 -4.29 9.67 -9.25
C LEU A 158 -5.64 9.47 -8.57
N ASP A 159 -5.74 9.90 -7.33
CA ASP A 159 -6.96 9.86 -6.54
C ASP A 159 -7.42 11.29 -6.21
N MET A 160 -8.71 11.57 -6.38
CA MET A 160 -9.30 12.86 -6.07
C MET A 160 -10.63 12.67 -5.36
N GLY A 161 -10.91 13.55 -4.40
CA GLY A 161 -12.19 13.55 -3.72
C GLY A 161 -12.60 14.96 -3.27
N VAL A 162 -13.88 15.22 -3.27
CA VAL A 162 -14.46 16.47 -2.78
C VAL A 162 -15.13 16.21 -1.44
N ILE A 163 -14.54 16.80 -0.39
CA ILE A 163 -15.07 16.77 0.97
C ILE A 163 -15.97 17.98 1.15
N VAL A 164 -17.11 17.80 1.80
CA VAL A 164 -18.04 18.86 2.20
C VAL A 164 -17.93 19.08 3.70
N GLY A 165 -17.89 20.34 4.13
CA GLY A 165 -17.76 20.70 5.54
C GLY A 165 -16.48 20.19 6.19
N GLU A 166 -16.57 19.86 7.46
CA GLU A 166 -15.49 19.24 8.26
C GLU A 166 -15.45 17.71 8.13
N PHE A 167 -15.64 17.15 6.94
CA PHE A 167 -15.85 15.73 6.65
C PHE A 167 -17.29 15.26 6.86
N ASP A 168 -18.24 16.13 6.66
CA ASP A 168 -19.67 15.78 6.79
C ASP A 168 -20.12 14.84 5.66
N ASP A 169 -19.52 15.00 4.46
CA ASP A 169 -19.84 14.20 3.29
C ASP A 169 -18.69 14.15 2.28
N VAL A 170 -18.71 13.17 1.39
CA VAL A 170 -17.87 13.06 0.19
C VAL A 170 -18.77 13.16 -1.03
N SER A 171 -18.79 14.31 -1.68
CA SER A 171 -19.76 14.60 -2.73
C SER A 171 -19.32 14.21 -4.14
N ALA A 172 -18.03 13.93 -4.35
CA ALA A 172 -17.50 13.44 -5.61
C ALA A 172 -16.18 12.73 -5.39
N ILE A 173 -15.93 11.70 -6.18
CA ILE A 173 -14.64 11.01 -6.22
C ILE A 173 -14.22 10.79 -7.67
N TYR A 174 -12.93 10.73 -7.89
CA TYR A 174 -12.31 10.32 -9.14
C TYR A 174 -11.05 9.55 -8.83
N GLY A 175 -10.77 8.50 -9.59
CA GLY A 175 -9.51 7.79 -9.52
C GLY A 175 -9.11 7.27 -10.89
N ASN A 176 -7.82 7.29 -11.16
CA ASN A 176 -7.25 6.76 -12.38
C ASN A 176 -5.98 5.97 -12.07
N ASN A 177 -5.99 4.69 -12.41
CA ASN A 177 -4.90 3.75 -12.13
C ASN A 177 -3.77 3.79 -13.17
N GLU A 178 -3.90 4.64 -14.18
CA GLU A 178 -2.92 4.82 -15.26
C GLU A 178 -2.19 6.18 -15.17
N ILE A 179 -2.58 7.02 -14.22
CA ILE A 179 -1.97 8.34 -14.00
C ILE A 179 -1.23 8.31 -12.67
N GLY A 180 0.07 8.50 -12.71
CA GLY A 180 0.91 8.55 -11.52
C GLY A 180 2.37 8.84 -11.88
N VAL A 181 3.24 8.97 -10.90
CA VAL A 181 4.68 9.24 -11.08
C VAL A 181 5.35 8.17 -11.96
N ALA A 182 4.84 6.94 -11.95
CA ALA A 182 5.34 5.86 -12.81
C ALA A 182 5.31 6.20 -14.30
N MET A 183 4.37 7.04 -14.76
CA MET A 183 4.35 7.52 -16.16
C MET A 183 5.61 8.32 -16.49
N VAL A 184 6.09 9.15 -15.55
CA VAL A 184 7.31 9.95 -15.76
C VAL A 184 8.52 9.02 -15.82
N THR A 185 8.60 8.06 -14.89
CA THR A 185 9.68 7.05 -14.86
C THR A 185 9.71 6.23 -16.16
N ASP A 186 8.57 5.78 -16.65
CA ASP A 186 8.49 5.02 -17.91
C ASP A 186 8.85 5.87 -19.13
N ALA A 187 8.46 7.14 -19.16
CA ALA A 187 8.87 8.08 -20.21
C ALA A 187 10.40 8.29 -20.19
N THR A 188 10.97 8.51 -18.99
CA THR A 188 12.43 8.65 -18.79
C THR A 188 13.16 7.39 -19.27
N ARG A 189 12.68 6.19 -18.92
CA ARG A 189 13.26 4.92 -19.38
C ARG A 189 13.28 4.80 -20.90
N LYS A 190 12.21 5.21 -21.58
CA LYS A 190 12.15 5.20 -23.05
C LYS A 190 13.17 6.16 -23.67
N LEU A 191 13.34 7.34 -23.08
CA LEU A 191 14.36 8.32 -23.53
C LEU A 191 15.77 7.80 -23.32
N LEU A 192 16.06 7.21 -22.15
CA LEU A 192 17.36 6.61 -21.86
C LEU A 192 17.68 5.45 -22.80
N ALA A 193 16.73 4.57 -23.07
CA ALA A 193 16.89 3.48 -24.02
C ALA A 193 17.14 3.98 -25.45
N ALA A 194 16.46 5.05 -25.88
CA ALA A 194 16.68 5.67 -27.18
C ALA A 194 18.08 6.34 -27.30
N ALA A 195 18.70 6.69 -26.17
CA ALA A 195 20.03 7.26 -26.08
C ALA A 195 21.12 6.20 -25.80
N ASP A 196 20.81 4.91 -25.95
CA ASP A 196 21.69 3.77 -25.60
C ASP A 196 22.27 3.85 -24.18
N SER A 197 21.52 4.46 -23.25
CA SER A 197 21.91 4.59 -21.83
C SER A 197 21.22 3.55 -20.95
N ASP A 198 21.66 3.42 -19.69
CA ASP A 198 21.02 2.54 -18.70
C ASP A 198 19.56 2.96 -18.46
N SER A 199 18.64 2.15 -18.92
CA SER A 199 17.18 2.36 -18.82
C SER A 199 16.54 1.57 -17.68
N SER A 200 17.34 1.18 -16.65
CA SER A 200 16.80 0.52 -15.46
C SER A 200 15.86 1.45 -14.69
N TYR A 201 14.91 0.84 -13.95
CA TYR A 201 14.00 1.60 -13.09
C TYR A 201 14.76 2.42 -12.04
N LEU A 202 15.86 1.87 -11.52
CA LEU A 202 16.67 2.55 -10.50
C LEU A 202 17.20 3.88 -11.05
N VAL A 203 17.84 3.87 -12.21
CA VAL A 203 18.40 5.08 -12.84
C VAL A 203 17.31 6.07 -13.23
N ALA A 204 16.21 5.57 -13.80
CA ALA A 204 15.11 6.44 -14.24
C ALA A 204 14.34 7.11 -13.08
N ASN A 205 14.36 6.54 -11.88
CA ASN A 205 13.75 7.14 -10.69
C ASN A 205 14.65 8.18 -10.00
N GLU A 206 15.94 8.19 -10.30
CA GLU A 206 16.89 9.16 -9.73
C GLU A 206 17.02 10.43 -10.58
N LEU A 207 16.52 10.41 -11.82
CA LEU A 207 16.49 11.54 -12.76
C LEU A 207 15.14 12.27 -12.71
#